data_9a5e551294c6c887e5b6591c998d5b65
#
_entry.id   9a5e551294c6c887e5b6591c998d5b65
#
_cell.length_a   1.000
_cell.length_b   1.000
_cell.length_c   1.000
_cell.angle_alpha   90.00
_cell.angle_beta   90.00
_cell.angle_gamma   90.00
#
_symmetry.space_group_name_H-M   'P 1'
#
loop_
_entity.id
_entity.type
_entity.pdbx_description
1 polymer ?
#
loop_
_entity_poly.entity_id
_entity_poly.type
_entity_poly.pdbx_seq_one_letter_code
_entity_poly.pdbx_strand_id
1 'polypeptide(L)'
;MSRSPSNPKGTRDFLPSTLSKRNYILDIIKDNFKLFGFLEIETPALEKNSTLLGKYGNEGDSLVFKILNSGDKVKKADVNSLKQNNLSAFIDSISEKGLRYDLTVPLARFVAQHQNELVFPFKRYQIQNVWRADRPQHGRFQEFTQCDADVIGPKSIIQEIELIKLYDAVFSQLGFNDIIFKINHRSILTALANYIGAQNKLNEFISIIDKIDKIGLENVLEEVKKLLNDDSVSKLSTLLIENENSMQTLNDLFGDTSQAKKGIDELTSILEFINDNKCLNNEIKFDITLARGLNYYTGTIIEVVSKSNTAVGSLGGGGRYDNLTSLFNLKNTSGVGISFGLDRIYLEMEEKKMFPDDLDNHFDIVVINFGLNYIKKLYPLIDSLRKKGKKISIYPEKTKLNKQFSYGDKYKATYAILMGENEFNKNEIIIKNMKDGTQSFHSIKEVNSSLF
;
A
#
# COMPACT_ATOMS: atom_id res chain seq x y z
N MET A 1 -23.72 -26.67 -18.55
CA MET A 1 -22.29 -26.33 -18.56
C MET A 1 -21.91 -25.97 -17.14
N SER A 2 -21.03 -26.76 -16.50
CA SER A 2 -20.46 -26.41 -15.18
C SER A 2 -19.58 -25.18 -15.39
N ARG A 3 -19.94 -24.06 -14.78
CA ARG A 3 -19.07 -22.88 -14.75
C ARG A 3 -17.80 -23.24 -13.96
N SER A 4 -16.63 -23.07 -14.56
CA SER A 4 -15.38 -23.17 -13.79
C SER A 4 -15.42 -22.17 -12.62
N PRO A 5 -14.89 -22.55 -11.45
CA PRO A 5 -14.78 -21.63 -10.31
C PRO A 5 -14.00 -20.37 -10.74
N SER A 6 -14.49 -19.20 -10.33
CA SER A 6 -13.83 -17.92 -10.62
C SER A 6 -14.09 -16.91 -9.50
N ASN A 7 -13.14 -16.02 -9.30
CA ASN A 7 -13.26 -14.93 -8.34
C ASN A 7 -14.16 -13.81 -8.85
N PRO A 8 -14.74 -13.01 -7.99
CA PRO A 8 -15.36 -11.74 -8.37
C PRO A 8 -14.35 -10.88 -9.15
N LYS A 9 -14.86 -10.11 -10.12
CA LYS A 9 -14.00 -9.23 -10.92
C LYS A 9 -13.26 -8.23 -10.03
N GLY A 10 -11.97 -8.07 -10.26
CA GLY A 10 -11.14 -7.13 -9.49
C GLY A 10 -10.65 -7.65 -8.13
N THR A 11 -10.93 -8.92 -7.80
CA THR A 11 -10.38 -9.62 -6.64
C THR A 11 -9.43 -10.74 -7.08
N ARG A 12 -8.58 -11.22 -6.17
CA ARG A 12 -7.52 -12.20 -6.49
C ARG A 12 -7.30 -13.20 -5.39
N ASP A 13 -6.98 -14.44 -5.79
CA ASP A 13 -6.29 -15.38 -4.90
C ASP A 13 -4.77 -15.19 -5.01
N PHE A 14 -4.07 -15.44 -3.93
CA PHE A 14 -2.62 -15.37 -3.89
C PHE A 14 -2.04 -16.75 -3.61
N LEU A 15 -1.24 -17.28 -4.53
CA LEU A 15 -0.50 -18.51 -4.32
C LEU A 15 0.64 -18.31 -3.30
N PRO A 16 1.18 -19.40 -2.69
CA PRO A 16 2.22 -19.30 -1.67
C PRO A 16 3.44 -18.48 -2.08
N SER A 17 3.96 -18.64 -3.30
CA SER A 17 5.08 -17.87 -3.82
C SER A 17 4.78 -16.36 -3.88
N THR A 18 3.59 -15.99 -4.36
CA THR A 18 3.16 -14.60 -4.39
C THR A 18 3.05 -14.03 -2.96
N LEU A 19 2.52 -14.82 -2.01
CA LEU A 19 2.42 -14.40 -0.62
C LEU A 19 3.78 -14.25 0.04
N SER A 20 4.76 -15.11 -0.23
CA SER A 20 6.12 -14.97 0.29
C SER A 20 6.74 -13.63 -0.14
N LYS A 21 6.60 -13.27 -1.42
CA LYS A 21 7.09 -12.00 -1.96
C LYS A 21 6.33 -10.79 -1.38
N ARG A 22 5.01 -10.89 -1.23
CA ARG A 22 4.20 -9.84 -0.59
C ARG A 22 4.59 -9.64 0.87
N ASN A 23 4.79 -10.73 1.62
CA ASN A 23 5.20 -10.68 3.02
C ASN A 23 6.59 -10.07 3.16
N TYR A 24 7.54 -10.36 2.27
CA TYR A 24 8.84 -9.72 2.24
C TYR A 24 8.74 -8.19 2.21
N ILE A 25 7.89 -7.64 1.33
CA ILE A 25 7.64 -6.19 1.28
C ILE A 25 6.98 -5.70 2.57
N LEU A 26 5.96 -6.42 3.05
CA LEU A 26 5.20 -6.06 4.25
C LEU A 26 6.07 -6.06 5.50
N ASP A 27 6.97 -7.01 5.66
CA ASP A 27 7.88 -7.11 6.81
C ASP A 27 8.82 -5.90 6.84
N ILE A 28 9.41 -5.51 5.69
CA ILE A 28 10.26 -4.32 5.58
C ILE A 28 9.46 -3.05 5.93
N ILE A 29 8.24 -2.89 5.40
CA ILE A 29 7.39 -1.74 5.72
C ILE A 29 7.05 -1.71 7.21
N LYS A 30 6.63 -2.83 7.78
CA LYS A 30 6.23 -2.96 9.19
C LYS A 30 7.37 -2.68 10.15
N ASP A 31 8.55 -3.18 9.84
CA ASP A 31 9.74 -2.95 10.68
C ASP A 31 10.16 -1.48 10.66
N ASN A 32 10.12 -0.82 9.50
CA ASN A 32 10.38 0.61 9.41
C ASN A 32 9.30 1.43 10.15
N PHE A 33 8.02 1.08 10.06
CA PHE A 33 6.98 1.74 10.86
C PHE A 33 7.32 1.72 12.35
N LYS A 34 7.75 0.57 12.88
CA LYS A 34 8.15 0.43 14.28
C LYS A 34 9.41 1.24 14.60
N LEU A 35 10.43 1.24 13.72
CA LEU A 35 11.64 2.03 13.90
C LEU A 35 11.37 3.54 13.99
N PHE A 36 10.38 4.03 13.24
CA PHE A 36 9.95 5.42 13.28
C PHE A 36 8.93 5.73 14.40
N GLY A 37 8.68 4.76 15.28
CA GLY A 37 7.83 4.94 16.48
C GLY A 37 6.34 4.92 16.22
N PHE A 38 5.87 4.30 15.14
CA PHE A 38 4.44 4.12 14.87
C PHE A 38 3.89 2.90 15.60
N LEU A 39 2.68 3.02 16.13
CA LEU A 39 1.94 1.97 16.82
C LEU A 39 0.90 1.33 15.90
N GLU A 40 0.77 0.01 15.97
CA GLU A 40 -0.18 -0.74 15.16
C GLU A 40 -1.60 -0.56 15.68
N ILE A 41 -2.54 -0.28 14.77
CA ILE A 41 -3.98 -0.33 15.05
C ILE A 41 -4.71 -1.10 13.97
N GLU A 42 -5.94 -1.50 14.30
CA GLU A 42 -6.90 -2.03 13.33
C GLU A 42 -8.24 -1.34 13.47
N THR A 43 -8.96 -1.20 12.37
CA THR A 43 -10.36 -0.73 12.34
C THR A 43 -11.22 -1.77 11.62
N PRO A 44 -12.54 -1.81 11.85
CA PRO A 44 -13.42 -2.74 11.16
C PRO A 44 -13.41 -2.56 9.63
N ALA A 45 -13.57 -3.66 8.89
CA ALA A 45 -13.77 -3.61 7.43
C ALA A 45 -15.09 -2.94 7.06
N LEU A 46 -16.10 -3.07 7.93
CA LEU A 46 -17.43 -2.50 7.79
C LEU A 46 -17.52 -1.20 8.56
N GLU A 47 -17.88 -0.13 7.88
CA GLU A 47 -18.18 1.17 8.47
C GLU A 47 -19.64 1.57 8.18
N LYS A 48 -20.21 2.46 8.99
CA LYS A 48 -21.51 3.06 8.70
C LYS A 48 -21.42 3.92 7.43
N ASN A 49 -22.45 3.91 6.59
CA ASN A 49 -22.46 4.79 5.41
C ASN A 49 -22.33 6.27 5.81
N SER A 50 -22.84 6.70 6.95
CA SER A 50 -22.65 8.05 7.48
C SER A 50 -21.18 8.39 7.84
N THR A 51 -20.35 7.39 8.10
CA THR A 51 -18.90 7.55 8.27
C THR A 51 -18.20 7.71 6.92
N LEU A 52 -18.58 6.93 5.92
CA LEU A 52 -17.90 6.86 4.63
C LEU A 52 -18.33 7.95 3.66
N LEU A 53 -19.67 8.14 3.48
CA LEU A 53 -20.20 9.01 2.44
C LEU A 53 -20.05 10.51 2.79
N GLY A 54 -19.89 11.33 1.75
CA GLY A 54 -19.68 12.78 1.89
C GLY A 54 -18.26 13.14 2.30
N LYS A 55 -17.28 12.21 2.24
CA LYS A 55 -15.89 12.42 2.66
C LYS A 55 -14.90 12.41 1.49
N TYR A 56 -15.24 11.68 0.44
CA TYR A 56 -14.33 11.45 -0.71
C TYR A 56 -14.68 12.29 -1.94
N GLY A 57 -15.72 13.13 -1.86
CA GLY A 57 -16.32 13.81 -3.00
C GLY A 57 -17.21 12.89 -3.82
N ASN A 58 -17.93 13.45 -4.80
CA ASN A 58 -18.96 12.71 -5.56
C ASN A 58 -18.40 11.46 -6.26
N GLU A 59 -17.22 11.55 -6.85
CA GLU A 59 -16.56 10.43 -7.51
C GLU A 59 -16.21 9.33 -6.52
N GLY A 60 -15.49 9.65 -5.42
CA GLY A 60 -15.07 8.68 -4.42
C GLY A 60 -16.27 8.04 -3.70
N ASP A 61 -17.28 8.81 -3.37
CA ASP A 61 -18.52 8.30 -2.73
C ASP A 61 -19.26 7.29 -3.61
N SER A 62 -19.19 7.45 -4.94
CA SER A 62 -19.78 6.51 -5.90
C SER A 62 -19.05 5.16 -5.95
N LEU A 63 -17.78 5.14 -5.52
CA LEU A 63 -16.93 3.95 -5.52
C LEU A 63 -16.95 3.16 -4.21
N VAL A 64 -17.72 3.61 -3.20
CA VAL A 64 -17.91 2.87 -1.95
C VAL A 64 -18.79 1.65 -2.17
N PHE A 65 -18.28 0.45 -1.87
CA PHE A 65 -19.12 -0.76 -1.86
C PHE A 65 -20.13 -0.70 -0.71
N LYS A 66 -21.39 -0.60 -1.05
CA LYS A 66 -22.51 -0.62 -0.10
C LYS A 66 -22.94 -2.05 0.18
N ILE A 67 -23.20 -2.36 1.46
CA ILE A 67 -23.61 -3.70 1.90
C ILE A 67 -25.10 -3.73 2.14
N LEU A 68 -25.77 -4.63 1.44
CA LEU A 68 -27.20 -4.86 1.61
C LEU A 68 -27.50 -5.30 3.06
N ASN A 69 -28.48 -4.68 3.67
CA ASN A 69 -28.97 -5.10 4.99
C ASN A 69 -29.45 -6.56 4.94
N SER A 70 -29.22 -7.32 5.99
CA SER A 70 -29.63 -8.72 6.09
C SER A 70 -30.87 -8.91 6.94
N GLY A 71 -31.59 -10.02 6.72
CA GLY A 71 -32.75 -10.41 7.52
C GLY A 71 -33.93 -9.45 7.37
N ASP A 72 -34.65 -9.20 8.45
CA ASP A 72 -35.87 -8.37 8.45
C ASP A 72 -35.64 -6.90 8.09
N LYS A 73 -34.41 -6.41 8.16
CA LYS A 73 -34.11 -5.03 7.73
C LYS A 73 -34.35 -4.81 6.23
N VAL A 74 -34.12 -5.82 5.39
CA VAL A 74 -34.41 -5.73 3.95
C VAL A 74 -35.88 -5.53 3.67
N LYS A 75 -36.78 -6.07 4.52
CA LYS A 75 -38.23 -5.90 4.41
C LYS A 75 -38.70 -4.46 4.60
N LYS A 76 -37.82 -3.60 5.17
CA LYS A 76 -38.10 -2.15 5.38
C LYS A 76 -37.65 -1.30 4.19
N ALA A 77 -37.37 -1.90 3.03
CA ALA A 77 -36.96 -1.19 1.82
C ALA A 77 -38.04 -0.17 1.39
N ASP A 78 -37.61 1.06 1.13
CA ASP A 78 -38.51 2.11 0.62
C ASP A 78 -38.74 1.97 -0.88
N VAL A 79 -39.65 1.05 -1.21
CA VAL A 79 -40.03 0.77 -2.61
C VAL A 79 -40.70 2.00 -3.27
N ASN A 80 -41.27 2.92 -2.49
CA ASN A 80 -41.87 4.13 -3.03
C ASN A 80 -40.84 5.09 -3.58
N SER A 81 -39.72 5.26 -2.87
CA SER A 81 -38.57 6.04 -3.36
C SER A 81 -38.05 5.48 -4.70
N LEU A 82 -37.94 4.14 -4.83
CA LEU A 82 -37.56 3.53 -6.11
C LEU A 82 -38.53 3.84 -7.24
N LYS A 83 -39.85 3.77 -6.99
CA LYS A 83 -40.88 4.12 -7.97
C LYS A 83 -40.85 5.58 -8.41
N GLN A 84 -40.36 6.47 -7.52
CA GLN A 84 -40.22 7.90 -7.77
C GLN A 84 -38.84 8.27 -8.38
N ASN A 85 -38.03 7.28 -8.81
CA ASN A 85 -36.62 7.46 -9.27
C ASN A 85 -35.68 8.10 -8.25
N ASN A 86 -36.03 8.08 -6.98
CA ASN A 86 -35.11 8.51 -5.91
C ASN A 86 -34.23 7.33 -5.45
N LEU A 87 -33.21 7.00 -6.28
CA LEU A 87 -32.31 5.88 -6.04
C LEU A 87 -31.53 6.04 -4.74
N SER A 88 -31.15 7.27 -4.36
CA SER A 88 -30.39 7.50 -3.13
C SER A 88 -31.17 7.08 -1.89
N ALA A 89 -32.41 7.58 -1.74
CA ALA A 89 -33.27 7.23 -0.62
C ALA A 89 -33.59 5.72 -0.58
N PHE A 90 -33.82 5.10 -1.75
CA PHE A 90 -34.01 3.65 -1.82
C PHE A 90 -32.77 2.89 -1.33
N ILE A 91 -31.55 3.23 -1.82
CA ILE A 91 -30.30 2.59 -1.42
C ILE A 91 -30.08 2.77 0.08
N ASP A 92 -30.29 3.97 0.64
CA ASP A 92 -30.14 4.25 2.06
C ASP A 92 -31.11 3.40 2.92
N SER A 93 -32.28 3.09 2.41
CA SER A 93 -33.25 2.24 3.12
C SER A 93 -32.84 0.76 3.20
N ILE A 94 -32.00 0.29 2.29
CA ILE A 94 -31.58 -1.13 2.20
C ILE A 94 -30.10 -1.35 2.57
N SER A 95 -29.32 -0.28 2.76
CA SER A 95 -27.89 -0.34 3.06
C SER A 95 -27.50 0.69 4.11
N GLU A 96 -27.20 0.24 5.32
CA GLU A 96 -26.72 1.09 6.42
C GLU A 96 -25.18 1.13 6.54
N LYS A 97 -24.50 0.21 5.86
CA LYS A 97 -23.05 -0.04 5.98
C LYS A 97 -22.41 -0.19 4.61
N GLY A 98 -21.11 0.14 4.57
CA GLY A 98 -20.25 -0.11 3.42
C GLY A 98 -18.94 -0.75 3.81
N LEU A 99 -18.18 -1.22 2.83
CA LEU A 99 -16.79 -1.58 3.00
C LEU A 99 -15.96 -0.30 3.01
N ARG A 100 -14.97 -0.23 3.91
CA ARG A 100 -14.07 0.94 3.98
C ARG A 100 -13.34 1.15 2.66
N TYR A 101 -13.36 2.39 2.20
CA TYR A 101 -12.75 2.82 0.94
C TYR A 101 -11.24 3.11 1.08
N ASP A 102 -10.84 3.58 2.27
CA ASP A 102 -9.47 3.84 2.69
C ASP A 102 -9.32 3.52 4.19
N LEU A 103 -8.12 3.77 4.74
CA LEU A 103 -7.85 3.63 6.16
C LEU A 103 -7.86 4.97 6.90
N THR A 104 -7.88 6.11 6.19
CA THR A 104 -7.75 7.45 6.77
C THR A 104 -9.08 7.96 7.36
N VAL A 105 -10.20 7.76 6.66
CA VAL A 105 -11.53 8.15 7.20
C VAL A 105 -11.92 7.30 8.42
N PRO A 106 -11.74 5.95 8.42
CA PRO A 106 -11.86 5.14 9.63
C PRO A 106 -10.94 5.56 10.77
N LEU A 107 -9.70 6.00 10.46
CA LEU A 107 -8.78 6.55 11.46
C LEU A 107 -9.36 7.82 12.12
N ALA A 108 -9.85 8.75 11.32
CA ALA A 108 -10.42 10.00 11.87
C ALA A 108 -11.59 9.72 12.82
N ARG A 109 -12.47 8.75 12.47
CA ARG A 109 -13.54 8.27 13.37
C ARG A 109 -12.96 7.61 14.63
N PHE A 110 -11.95 6.75 14.48
CA PHE A 110 -11.29 6.05 15.58
C PHE A 110 -10.68 7.04 16.59
N VAL A 111 -9.91 8.02 16.08
CA VAL A 111 -9.28 9.05 16.92
C VAL A 111 -10.33 9.87 17.67
N ALA A 112 -11.40 10.29 17.01
CA ALA A 112 -12.48 11.04 17.64
C ALA A 112 -13.20 10.22 18.73
N GLN A 113 -13.39 8.91 18.49
CA GLN A 113 -14.05 8.00 19.44
C GLN A 113 -13.19 7.73 20.68
N HIS A 114 -11.88 7.60 20.49
CA HIS A 114 -10.93 7.21 21.54
C HIS A 114 -10.03 8.37 22.03
N GLN A 115 -10.41 9.64 21.76
CA GLN A 115 -9.56 10.80 22.04
C GLN A 115 -9.06 10.89 23.49
N ASN A 116 -9.81 10.38 24.45
CA ASN A 116 -9.45 10.39 25.87
C ASN A 116 -8.52 9.23 26.27
N GLU A 117 -8.35 8.23 25.43
CA GLU A 117 -7.50 7.06 25.63
C GLU A 117 -6.17 7.21 24.90
N LEU A 118 -6.11 8.06 23.87
CA LEU A 118 -4.94 8.25 23.01
C LEU A 118 -4.01 9.32 23.57
N VAL A 119 -2.71 9.07 23.45
CA VAL A 119 -1.66 10.05 23.76
C VAL A 119 -1.27 10.77 22.49
N PHE A 120 -1.35 12.11 22.49
CA PHE A 120 -0.94 12.94 21.37
C PHE A 120 0.46 13.52 21.56
N PRO A 121 1.28 13.65 20.48
CA PRO A 121 0.99 13.25 19.09
C PRO A 121 0.82 11.73 18.95
N PHE A 122 -0.24 11.31 18.26
CA PHE A 122 -0.54 9.91 18.05
C PHE A 122 0.02 9.46 16.70
N LYS A 123 1.05 8.62 16.73
CA LYS A 123 1.68 7.99 15.55
C LYS A 123 1.14 6.57 15.41
N ARG A 124 0.35 6.31 14.36
CA ARG A 124 -0.19 4.97 14.11
C ARG A 124 0.24 4.44 12.75
N TYR A 125 0.36 3.13 12.63
CA TYR A 125 0.32 2.47 11.33
C TYR A 125 -0.82 1.44 11.27
N GLN A 126 -1.27 1.15 10.05
CA GLN A 126 -2.32 0.16 9.78
C GLN A 126 -2.08 -0.49 8.44
N ILE A 127 -2.10 -1.85 8.42
CA ILE A 127 -1.92 -2.64 7.20
C ILE A 127 -3.14 -3.52 7.06
N GLN A 128 -4.09 -3.10 6.24
CA GLN A 128 -5.35 -3.82 6.06
C GLN A 128 -5.91 -3.62 4.64
N ASN A 129 -6.81 -4.52 4.23
CA ASN A 129 -7.50 -4.42 2.96
C ASN A 129 -8.53 -3.28 2.94
N VAL A 130 -8.66 -2.66 1.78
CA VAL A 130 -9.67 -1.67 1.43
C VAL A 130 -10.36 -2.07 0.13
N TRP A 131 -11.55 -1.50 -0.12
CA TRP A 131 -12.38 -1.90 -1.24
C TRP A 131 -12.87 -0.68 -2.02
N ARG A 132 -12.61 -0.67 -3.33
CA ARG A 132 -13.05 0.40 -4.24
C ARG A 132 -13.74 -0.21 -5.45
N ALA A 133 -14.93 0.26 -5.78
CA ALA A 133 -15.68 -0.18 -6.94
C ALA A 133 -15.12 0.37 -8.28
N ASP A 134 -13.81 0.62 -8.31
CA ASP A 134 -13.08 1.04 -9.50
C ASP A 134 -13.17 0.03 -10.63
N ARG A 135 -13.02 0.51 -11.87
CA ARG A 135 -12.82 -0.38 -13.02
C ARG A 135 -11.46 -1.05 -12.90
N PRO A 136 -11.40 -2.39 -12.82
CA PRO A 136 -10.13 -3.10 -12.69
C PRO A 136 -9.23 -2.90 -13.91
N GLN A 137 -7.93 -2.65 -13.66
CA GLN A 137 -6.88 -2.53 -14.66
C GLN A 137 -5.54 -2.93 -14.04
N HIS A 138 -4.47 -2.98 -14.83
CA HIS A 138 -3.14 -3.33 -14.32
C HIS A 138 -2.74 -2.42 -13.15
N GLY A 139 -2.34 -3.01 -12.03
CA GLY A 139 -2.00 -2.26 -10.80
C GLY A 139 -3.17 -1.61 -10.04
N ARG A 140 -4.44 -1.83 -10.49
CA ARG A 140 -5.64 -1.31 -9.82
C ARG A 140 -6.68 -2.41 -9.65
N PHE A 141 -6.98 -2.74 -8.42
CA PHE A 141 -7.88 -3.82 -8.01
C PHE A 141 -9.04 -3.26 -7.18
N GLN A 142 -10.12 -4.03 -7.09
CA GLN A 142 -11.27 -3.66 -6.26
C GLN A 142 -11.05 -3.99 -4.78
N GLU A 143 -10.23 -5.00 -4.50
CA GLU A 143 -9.73 -5.33 -3.17
C GLU A 143 -8.22 -5.27 -3.19
N PHE A 144 -7.62 -4.48 -2.30
CA PHE A 144 -6.18 -4.32 -2.18
C PHE A 144 -5.77 -3.89 -0.78
N THR A 145 -4.50 -4.10 -0.44
CA THR A 145 -3.94 -3.75 0.87
C THR A 145 -3.36 -2.34 0.84
N GLN A 146 -3.78 -1.49 1.78
CA GLN A 146 -3.10 -0.25 2.12
C GLN A 146 -2.15 -0.47 3.30
N CYS A 147 -1.00 0.19 3.26
CA CYS A 147 -0.01 0.20 4.33
C CYS A 147 0.21 1.66 4.72
N ASP A 148 -0.57 2.13 5.67
CA ASP A 148 -0.67 3.54 6.03
C ASP A 148 0.06 3.84 7.33
N ALA A 149 0.76 4.98 7.35
CA ALA A 149 1.34 5.58 8.56
C ALA A 149 0.88 7.03 8.69
N ASP A 150 0.31 7.40 9.84
CA ASP A 150 -0.23 8.73 10.10
C ASP A 150 0.21 9.25 11.46
N VAL A 151 0.37 10.57 11.52
CA VAL A 151 0.61 11.33 12.75
C VAL A 151 -0.55 12.28 12.97
N ILE A 152 -1.21 12.15 14.11
CA ILE A 152 -2.35 12.98 14.49
C ILE A 152 -1.96 13.87 15.67
N GLY A 153 -2.29 15.15 15.57
CA GLY A 153 -2.10 16.15 16.62
C GLY A 153 -1.39 17.41 16.14
N PRO A 154 -0.06 17.40 15.97
CA PRO A 154 0.70 18.64 15.73
C PRO A 154 0.63 19.10 14.27
N LYS A 155 0.77 20.43 14.08
CA LYS A 155 0.88 21.07 12.76
C LYS A 155 2.34 21.28 12.31
N SER A 156 3.30 20.63 12.96
CA SER A 156 4.72 20.77 12.64
C SER A 156 5.08 20.09 11.33
N ILE A 157 5.82 20.77 10.47
CA ILE A 157 6.38 20.23 9.19
C ILE A 157 7.44 19.12 9.40
N ILE A 158 7.95 18.97 10.62
CA ILE A 158 8.85 17.87 10.97
C ILE A 158 8.19 16.52 10.67
N GLN A 159 6.86 16.44 10.76
CA GLN A 159 6.15 15.19 10.49
C GLN A 159 6.18 14.82 9.00
N GLU A 160 6.09 15.80 8.09
CA GLU A 160 6.28 15.57 6.66
C GLU A 160 7.69 15.08 6.35
N ILE A 161 8.71 15.70 6.96
CA ILE A 161 10.12 15.31 6.81
C ILE A 161 10.30 13.86 7.27
N GLU A 162 9.80 13.50 8.45
CA GLU A 162 9.87 12.14 9.00
C GLU A 162 9.16 11.11 8.12
N LEU A 163 7.99 11.45 7.54
CA LEU A 163 7.26 10.57 6.63
C LEU A 163 7.99 10.40 5.29
N ILE A 164 8.63 11.44 4.76
CA ILE A 164 9.47 11.34 3.54
C ILE A 164 10.70 10.45 3.84
N LYS A 165 11.32 10.62 5.00
CA LYS A 165 12.43 9.76 5.46
C LYS A 165 12.00 8.31 5.61
N LEU A 166 10.81 8.06 6.13
CA LEU A 166 10.22 6.73 6.26
C LEU A 166 10.04 6.08 4.88
N TYR A 167 9.54 6.83 3.89
CA TYR A 167 9.47 6.35 2.52
C TYR A 167 10.85 5.97 1.99
N ASP A 168 11.83 6.86 2.12
CA ASP A 168 13.19 6.63 1.64
C ASP A 168 13.84 5.40 2.29
N ALA A 169 13.66 5.21 3.59
CA ALA A 169 14.18 4.05 4.32
C ALA A 169 13.60 2.73 3.78
N VAL A 170 12.28 2.68 3.59
CA VAL A 170 11.60 1.49 3.05
C VAL A 170 12.04 1.20 1.61
N PHE A 171 12.00 2.19 0.71
CA PHE A 171 12.36 1.97 -0.69
C PHE A 171 13.84 1.62 -0.86
N SER A 172 14.73 2.24 -0.09
CA SER A 172 16.16 1.88 -0.08
C SER A 172 16.38 0.44 0.40
N GLN A 173 15.68 0.01 1.45
CA GLN A 173 15.79 -1.36 1.97
C GLN A 173 15.18 -2.40 1.02
N LEU A 174 14.17 -2.03 0.23
CA LEU A 174 13.64 -2.84 -0.86
C LEU A 174 14.57 -2.89 -2.08
N GLY A 175 15.67 -2.10 -2.10
CA GLY A 175 16.66 -2.06 -3.18
C GLY A 175 16.36 -1.06 -4.29
N PHE A 176 15.38 -0.17 -4.12
CA PHE A 176 15.13 0.91 -5.07
C PHE A 176 16.17 2.03 -4.93
N ASN A 177 16.69 2.50 -6.07
CA ASN A 177 17.64 3.60 -6.18
C ASN A 177 17.21 4.66 -7.22
N ASP A 178 16.02 4.54 -7.74
CA ASP A 178 15.45 5.36 -8.81
C ASP A 178 14.08 5.97 -8.43
N ILE A 179 13.85 6.17 -7.14
CA ILE A 179 12.62 6.78 -6.63
C ILE A 179 12.70 8.30 -6.69
N ILE A 180 11.59 8.92 -7.04
CA ILE A 180 11.37 10.36 -6.88
C ILE A 180 10.20 10.57 -5.91
N PHE A 181 10.46 11.35 -4.86
CA PHE A 181 9.42 11.90 -3.99
C PHE A 181 8.98 13.24 -4.57
N LYS A 182 7.85 13.26 -5.29
CA LYS A 182 7.22 14.48 -5.76
C LYS A 182 6.48 15.12 -4.59
N ILE A 183 6.66 16.44 -4.39
CA ILE A 183 5.94 17.19 -3.36
C ILE A 183 5.28 18.44 -3.94
N ASN A 184 4.12 18.79 -3.39
CA ASN A 184 3.40 20.02 -3.66
C ASN A 184 2.62 20.47 -2.42
N HIS A 185 1.92 21.58 -2.51
CA HIS A 185 1.07 22.09 -1.42
C HIS A 185 -0.29 22.52 -1.94
N ARG A 186 -1.36 22.20 -1.22
CA ARG A 186 -2.74 22.50 -1.63
C ARG A 186 -2.98 24.00 -1.83
N SER A 187 -2.35 24.87 -1.04
CA SER A 187 -2.49 26.31 -1.18
C SER A 187 -1.83 26.85 -2.46
N ILE A 188 -0.74 26.22 -2.93
CA ILE A 188 -0.09 26.57 -4.20
C ILE A 188 -1.02 26.22 -5.36
N LEU A 189 -1.65 25.03 -5.35
CA LEU A 189 -2.67 24.67 -6.35
C LEU A 189 -3.85 25.64 -6.35
N THR A 190 -4.28 26.11 -5.17
CA THR A 190 -5.33 27.13 -5.06
C THR A 190 -4.87 28.47 -5.62
N ALA A 191 -3.63 28.89 -5.35
CA ALA A 191 -3.06 30.11 -5.90
C ALA A 191 -2.93 30.04 -7.43
N LEU A 192 -2.47 28.90 -7.95
CA LEU A 192 -2.42 28.65 -9.39
C LEU A 192 -3.79 28.77 -10.04
N ALA A 193 -4.81 28.14 -9.43
CA ALA A 193 -6.18 28.24 -9.92
C ALA A 193 -6.71 29.69 -9.92
N ASN A 194 -6.40 30.45 -8.88
CA ASN A 194 -6.76 31.86 -8.81
C ASN A 194 -6.05 32.70 -9.90
N TYR A 195 -4.75 32.45 -10.11
CA TYR A 195 -3.92 33.13 -11.09
C TYR A 195 -4.44 32.98 -12.53
N ILE A 196 -4.93 31.80 -12.86
CA ILE A 196 -5.50 31.52 -14.18
C ILE A 196 -7.01 31.78 -14.26
N GLY A 197 -7.66 32.25 -13.18
CA GLY A 197 -9.10 32.57 -13.17
C GLY A 197 -10.01 31.34 -12.96
N ALA A 198 -9.49 30.23 -12.42
CA ALA A 198 -10.23 28.99 -12.15
C ALA A 198 -10.78 28.90 -10.72
N GLN A 199 -10.82 29.98 -9.92
CA GLN A 199 -11.22 29.96 -8.51
C GLN A 199 -12.60 29.32 -8.26
N ASN A 200 -13.56 29.57 -9.15
CA ASN A 200 -14.91 29.02 -9.04
C ASN A 200 -15.03 27.56 -9.59
N LYS A 201 -13.97 27.04 -10.18
CA LYS A 201 -13.89 25.72 -10.81
C LYS A 201 -12.67 24.94 -10.30
N LEU A 202 -12.23 25.22 -9.07
CA LEU A 202 -11.00 24.68 -8.49
C LEU A 202 -10.91 23.14 -8.58
N ASN A 203 -11.95 22.42 -8.19
CA ASN A 203 -11.95 20.97 -8.21
C ASN A 203 -11.89 20.40 -9.63
N GLU A 204 -12.58 21.01 -10.59
CA GLU A 204 -12.54 20.62 -12.00
C GLU A 204 -11.15 20.86 -12.57
N PHE A 205 -10.56 22.04 -12.31
CA PHE A 205 -9.20 22.36 -12.72
C PHE A 205 -8.18 21.38 -12.15
N ILE A 206 -8.23 21.10 -10.84
CA ILE A 206 -7.34 20.13 -10.19
C ILE A 206 -7.49 18.73 -10.81
N SER A 207 -8.71 18.29 -11.11
CA SER A 207 -8.95 17.01 -11.76
C SER A 207 -8.40 16.94 -13.19
N ILE A 208 -8.31 18.08 -13.90
CA ILE A 208 -7.68 18.16 -15.23
C ILE A 208 -6.16 18.07 -15.11
N ILE A 209 -5.56 18.86 -14.20
CA ILE A 209 -4.10 18.86 -14.00
C ILE A 209 -3.58 17.50 -13.54
N ASP A 210 -4.32 16.77 -12.68
CA ASP A 210 -3.95 15.41 -12.22
C ASP A 210 -3.79 14.40 -13.39
N LYS A 211 -4.30 14.70 -14.56
CA LYS A 211 -4.18 13.84 -15.73
C LYS A 211 -2.92 14.06 -16.55
N ILE A 212 -2.09 15.07 -16.23
CA ILE A 212 -0.98 15.51 -17.09
C ILE A 212 0.01 14.36 -17.38
N ASP A 213 0.34 13.55 -16.38
CA ASP A 213 1.22 12.38 -16.54
C ASP A 213 0.61 11.29 -17.43
N LYS A 214 -0.72 11.30 -17.64
CA LYS A 214 -1.44 10.26 -18.41
C LYS A 214 -1.73 10.67 -19.83
N ILE A 215 -2.16 11.91 -20.04
CA ILE A 215 -2.63 12.40 -21.34
C ILE A 215 -1.68 13.43 -21.99
N GLY A 216 -0.66 13.85 -21.24
CA GLY A 216 0.30 14.86 -21.69
C GLY A 216 -0.18 16.30 -21.58
N LEU A 217 0.77 17.24 -21.64
CA LEU A 217 0.51 18.67 -21.45
C LEU A 217 -0.48 19.23 -22.49
N GLU A 218 -0.32 18.89 -23.76
CA GLU A 218 -1.16 19.41 -24.84
C GLU A 218 -2.65 19.08 -24.62
N ASN A 219 -2.94 17.83 -24.28
CA ASN A 219 -4.32 17.40 -24.02
C ASN A 219 -4.89 18.03 -22.74
N VAL A 220 -4.06 18.27 -21.72
CA VAL A 220 -4.47 18.99 -20.51
C VAL A 220 -4.83 20.43 -20.85
N LEU A 221 -4.01 21.13 -21.65
CA LEU A 221 -4.30 22.51 -22.09
C LEU A 221 -5.60 22.57 -22.90
N GLU A 222 -5.88 21.59 -23.74
CA GLU A 222 -7.15 21.47 -24.47
C GLU A 222 -8.35 21.25 -23.52
N GLU A 223 -8.21 20.44 -22.47
CA GLU A 223 -9.27 20.30 -21.47
C GLU A 223 -9.47 21.61 -20.66
N VAL A 224 -8.38 22.29 -20.29
CA VAL A 224 -8.45 23.61 -19.61
C VAL A 224 -9.11 24.67 -20.50
N LYS A 225 -8.86 24.65 -21.80
CA LYS A 225 -9.49 25.56 -22.79
C LYS A 225 -11.01 25.40 -22.83
N LYS A 226 -11.53 24.20 -22.60
CA LYS A 226 -13.00 23.97 -22.47
C LYS A 226 -13.58 24.54 -21.18
N LEU A 227 -12.74 24.69 -20.16
CA LEU A 227 -13.14 25.16 -18.83
C LEU A 227 -12.98 26.68 -18.69
N LEU A 228 -11.93 27.26 -19.30
CA LEU A 228 -11.48 28.65 -19.15
C LEU A 228 -11.24 29.31 -20.53
N ASN A 229 -10.83 30.56 -20.51
CA ASN A 229 -10.52 31.33 -21.71
C ASN A 229 -9.06 31.14 -22.21
N ASP A 230 -8.73 31.63 -23.40
CA ASP A 230 -7.39 31.50 -24.03
C ASP A 230 -6.29 32.19 -23.23
N ASP A 231 -6.55 33.30 -22.53
CA ASP A 231 -5.57 34.00 -21.66
C ASP A 231 -5.16 33.08 -20.48
N SER A 232 -6.12 32.43 -19.87
CA SER A 232 -5.89 31.46 -18.81
C SER A 232 -5.02 30.26 -19.26
N VAL A 233 -5.30 29.76 -20.46
CA VAL A 233 -4.50 28.65 -21.07
C VAL A 233 -3.08 29.11 -21.37
N SER A 234 -2.90 30.33 -21.89
CA SER A 234 -1.57 30.89 -22.14
C SER A 234 -0.75 31.04 -20.86
N LYS A 235 -1.34 31.63 -19.81
CA LYS A 235 -0.70 31.75 -18.49
C LYS A 235 -0.27 30.39 -17.91
N LEU A 236 -1.15 29.38 -17.98
CA LEU A 236 -0.85 28.06 -17.52
C LEU A 236 0.25 27.39 -18.35
N SER A 237 0.18 27.50 -19.68
CA SER A 237 1.17 26.95 -20.60
C SER A 237 2.56 27.51 -20.34
N THR A 238 2.71 28.83 -20.22
CA THR A 238 3.98 29.48 -19.88
C THR A 238 4.57 28.90 -18.60
N LEU A 239 3.76 28.83 -17.55
CA LEU A 239 4.21 28.35 -16.24
C LEU A 239 4.61 26.88 -16.24
N LEU A 240 3.97 26.02 -17.05
CA LEU A 240 4.26 24.60 -17.13
C LEU A 240 5.40 24.24 -18.10
N ILE A 241 5.61 25.04 -19.20
CA ILE A 241 6.61 24.78 -20.23
C ILE A 241 7.99 25.31 -19.82
N GLU A 242 8.05 26.52 -19.26
CA GLU A 242 9.31 27.22 -18.99
C GLU A 242 10.18 26.58 -17.91
N ASN A 243 9.77 25.44 -17.37
CA ASN A 243 10.54 24.62 -16.39
C ASN A 243 11.13 25.42 -15.21
N GLU A 244 10.72 26.67 -15.07
CA GLU A 244 11.10 27.55 -13.97
C GLU A 244 10.24 27.33 -12.72
N ASN A 245 9.82 26.11 -12.48
CA ASN A 245 9.11 25.69 -11.27
C ASN A 245 10.03 25.73 -10.06
N SER A 246 10.73 26.86 -9.85
CA SER A 246 11.51 27.09 -8.65
C SER A 246 10.62 27.68 -7.56
N MET A 247 10.98 27.43 -6.30
CA MET A 247 10.31 28.09 -5.16
C MET A 247 10.38 29.62 -5.28
N GLN A 248 11.44 30.13 -5.93
CA GLN A 248 11.60 31.58 -6.20
C GLN A 248 10.52 32.10 -7.15
N THR A 249 10.33 31.44 -8.30
CA THR A 249 9.28 31.81 -9.27
C THR A 249 7.89 31.77 -8.63
N LEU A 250 7.59 30.77 -7.80
CA LEU A 250 6.31 30.72 -7.09
C LEU A 250 6.16 31.86 -6.07
N ASN A 251 7.24 32.21 -5.39
CA ASN A 251 7.22 33.31 -4.43
C ASN A 251 7.00 34.67 -5.16
N ASP A 252 7.60 34.86 -6.33
CA ASP A 252 7.43 36.06 -7.14
C ASP A 252 6.00 36.17 -7.69
N LEU A 253 5.38 35.05 -8.07
CA LEU A 253 4.02 35.03 -8.62
C LEU A 253 2.92 35.07 -7.57
N PHE A 254 3.13 34.41 -6.43
CA PHE A 254 2.07 34.14 -5.45
C PHE A 254 2.40 34.62 -4.03
N GLY A 255 3.63 35.08 -3.76
CA GLY A 255 4.13 35.39 -2.43
C GLY A 255 3.37 36.55 -1.73
N ASP A 256 2.68 37.39 -2.46
CA ASP A 256 1.82 38.46 -1.90
C ASP A 256 0.54 37.89 -1.27
N THR A 257 0.15 36.66 -1.60
CA THR A 257 -1.01 36.00 -1.04
C THR A 257 -0.62 35.23 0.23
N SER A 258 -1.09 35.64 1.39
CA SER A 258 -0.71 35.05 2.70
C SER A 258 -0.86 33.53 2.76
N GLN A 259 -1.89 32.97 2.11
CA GLN A 259 -2.14 31.52 2.08
C GLN A 259 -1.13 30.81 1.16
N ALA A 260 -0.81 31.34 -0.01
CA ALA A 260 0.17 30.76 -0.91
C ALA A 260 1.58 30.84 -0.31
N LYS A 261 1.94 32.02 0.24
CA LYS A 261 3.22 32.23 0.92
C LYS A 261 3.47 31.19 2.00
N LYS A 262 2.48 30.92 2.86
CA LYS A 262 2.61 29.88 3.87
C LYS A 262 2.97 28.52 3.28
N GLY A 263 2.31 28.08 2.21
CA GLY A 263 2.61 26.80 1.57
C GLY A 263 3.98 26.79 0.88
N ILE A 264 4.41 27.90 0.30
CA ILE A 264 5.76 28.07 -0.28
C ILE A 264 6.81 27.96 0.84
N ASP A 265 6.64 28.69 1.94
CA ASP A 265 7.56 28.69 3.07
C ASP A 265 7.67 27.28 3.71
N GLU A 266 6.55 26.56 3.86
CA GLU A 266 6.54 25.18 4.37
C GLU A 266 7.31 24.23 3.45
N LEU A 267 7.07 24.24 2.14
CA LEU A 267 7.79 23.40 1.18
C LEU A 267 9.27 23.77 1.08
N THR A 268 9.60 25.06 1.07
CA THR A 268 10.99 25.53 1.07
C THR A 268 11.72 24.98 2.28
N SER A 269 11.13 25.09 3.48
CA SER A 269 11.72 24.59 4.70
C SER A 269 11.92 23.06 4.70
N ILE A 270 10.98 22.29 4.12
CA ILE A 270 11.11 20.84 3.96
C ILE A 270 12.26 20.49 3.03
N LEU A 271 12.35 21.15 1.86
CA LEU A 271 13.38 20.92 0.85
C LEU A 271 14.77 21.30 1.38
N GLU A 272 14.90 22.47 1.99
CA GLU A 272 16.16 22.94 2.59
C GLU A 272 16.62 21.96 3.68
N PHE A 273 15.75 21.58 4.61
CA PHE A 273 16.11 20.63 5.67
C PHE A 273 16.64 19.31 5.09
N ILE A 274 15.96 18.75 4.09
CA ILE A 274 16.33 17.47 3.48
C ILE A 274 17.66 17.61 2.73
N ASN A 275 17.86 18.66 1.96
CA ASN A 275 19.06 18.89 1.15
C ASN A 275 20.29 19.19 2.01
N ASP A 276 20.15 20.08 2.99
CA ASP A 276 21.26 20.48 3.90
C ASP A 276 21.77 19.29 4.71
N ASN A 277 20.88 18.42 5.16
CA ASN A 277 21.23 17.26 5.96
C ASN A 277 21.56 16.03 5.09
N LYS A 278 21.41 16.09 3.77
CA LYS A 278 21.63 14.97 2.82
C LYS A 278 20.96 13.67 3.31
N CYS A 279 19.73 13.81 3.80
CA CYS A 279 19.12 12.73 4.54
C CYS A 279 18.39 11.70 3.68
N LEU A 280 18.32 11.83 2.35
CA LEU A 280 17.68 10.86 1.45
C LEU A 280 18.71 10.16 0.56
N ASN A 281 18.47 8.89 0.28
CA ASN A 281 19.17 8.12 -0.76
C ASN A 281 18.55 8.34 -2.15
N ASN A 282 17.27 8.72 -2.19
CA ASN A 282 16.49 8.95 -3.39
C ASN A 282 16.21 10.45 -3.58
N GLU A 283 15.68 10.81 -4.74
CA GLU A 283 15.45 12.20 -5.13
C GLU A 283 14.15 12.76 -4.53
N ILE A 284 14.19 14.01 -4.05
CA ILE A 284 12.98 14.78 -3.75
C ILE A 284 12.85 15.92 -4.75
N LYS A 285 11.63 16.15 -5.25
CA LYS A 285 11.35 17.17 -6.27
C LYS A 285 10.02 17.85 -6.00
N PHE A 286 10.05 19.20 -6.05
CA PHE A 286 8.82 19.96 -6.16
C PHE A 286 8.20 19.74 -7.55
N ASP A 287 6.87 19.53 -7.59
CA ASP A 287 6.12 19.34 -8.84
C ASP A 287 4.78 20.08 -8.74
N ILE A 288 4.69 21.23 -9.41
CA ILE A 288 3.50 22.08 -9.41
C ILE A 288 2.26 21.37 -9.97
N THR A 289 2.47 20.37 -10.83
CA THR A 289 1.39 19.60 -11.44
C THR A 289 0.87 18.49 -10.53
N LEU A 290 1.56 18.19 -9.44
CA LEU A 290 1.11 17.22 -8.47
C LEU A 290 -0.16 17.74 -7.79
N ALA A 291 -1.29 17.33 -8.33
CA ALA A 291 -2.63 17.75 -7.90
C ALA A 291 -3.39 16.63 -7.19
N ARG A 292 -2.74 15.48 -7.02
CA ARG A 292 -3.29 14.25 -6.45
C ARG A 292 -3.80 14.41 -5.04
N GLY A 293 -4.64 13.48 -4.71
CA GLY A 293 -5.11 13.24 -3.38
C GLY A 293 -6.62 13.34 -3.29
N LEU A 294 -7.14 12.76 -2.23
CA LEU A 294 -8.54 12.89 -1.87
C LEU A 294 -8.83 14.35 -1.46
N ASN A 295 -10.05 14.79 -1.65
CA ASN A 295 -10.46 16.18 -1.39
C ASN A 295 -10.24 16.67 0.06
N TYR A 296 -9.81 15.80 0.96
CA TYR A 296 -9.55 16.16 2.34
C TYR A 296 -8.14 16.71 2.62
N TYR A 297 -7.19 16.66 1.67
CA TYR A 297 -5.87 17.26 1.87
C TYR A 297 -5.93 18.79 1.92
N THR A 298 -5.22 19.35 2.92
CA THR A 298 -5.25 20.79 3.23
C THR A 298 -3.88 21.47 3.14
N GLY A 299 -2.80 20.67 3.15
CA GLY A 299 -1.42 21.13 3.19
C GLY A 299 -0.54 20.44 2.16
N THR A 300 0.64 19.99 2.60
CA THR A 300 1.60 19.23 1.79
C THR A 300 0.98 17.99 1.17
N ILE A 301 1.30 17.74 -0.09
CA ILE A 301 0.93 16.54 -0.85
C ILE A 301 2.24 15.84 -1.25
N ILE A 302 2.27 14.54 -1.13
CA ILE A 302 3.43 13.69 -1.43
C ILE A 302 3.00 12.59 -2.40
N GLU A 303 3.80 12.33 -3.42
CA GLU A 303 3.66 11.19 -4.31
C GLU A 303 5.02 10.51 -4.53
N VAL A 304 5.01 9.19 -4.60
CA VAL A 304 6.20 8.38 -4.83
C VAL A 304 6.12 7.72 -6.19
N VAL A 305 7.08 7.99 -7.05
CA VAL A 305 7.16 7.40 -8.40
C VAL A 305 8.54 6.81 -8.66
N SER A 306 8.60 5.80 -9.54
CA SER A 306 9.87 5.28 -10.06
C SER A 306 10.22 5.99 -11.37
N LYS A 307 11.50 6.35 -11.57
CA LYS A 307 11.99 6.97 -12.82
C LYS A 307 11.89 6.03 -14.02
N SER A 308 12.07 4.73 -13.77
CA SER A 308 12.26 3.73 -14.82
C SER A 308 10.95 3.05 -15.24
N ASN A 309 9.92 3.09 -14.43
CA ASN A 309 8.64 2.42 -14.75
C ASN A 309 7.44 3.30 -14.40
N THR A 310 6.89 3.94 -15.43
CA THR A 310 5.67 4.75 -15.31
C THR A 310 4.38 3.96 -15.49
N ALA A 311 4.46 2.70 -15.98
CA ALA A 311 3.29 1.88 -16.32
C ALA A 311 2.48 1.44 -15.08
N VAL A 312 3.16 1.25 -13.94
CA VAL A 312 2.51 0.88 -12.67
C VAL A 312 1.86 2.09 -11.98
N GLY A 313 2.28 3.30 -12.32
CA GLY A 313 1.87 4.55 -11.67
C GLY A 313 2.57 4.76 -10.32
N SER A 314 2.00 5.59 -9.43
CA SER A 314 2.65 5.92 -8.17
C SER A 314 2.71 4.74 -7.22
N LEU A 315 3.87 4.56 -6.58
CA LEU A 315 4.16 3.50 -5.60
C LEU A 315 3.68 3.84 -4.19
N GLY A 316 3.40 5.10 -3.93
CA GLY A 316 2.89 5.60 -2.67
C GLY A 316 2.38 7.03 -2.81
N GLY A 317 1.75 7.51 -1.77
CA GLY A 317 1.27 8.89 -1.71
C GLY A 317 0.75 9.23 -0.33
N GLY A 318 0.59 10.52 -0.07
CA GLY A 318 0.13 11.00 1.21
C GLY A 318 -0.05 12.51 1.23
N GLY A 319 -0.26 13.05 2.40
CA GLY A 319 -0.36 14.49 2.61
C GLY A 319 -0.98 14.87 3.95
N ARG A 320 -1.08 16.18 4.16
CA ARG A 320 -1.64 16.79 5.36
C ARG A 320 -3.16 17.00 5.23
N TYR A 321 -3.89 16.66 6.30
CA TYR A 321 -5.35 16.79 6.40
C TYR A 321 -5.72 17.37 7.77
N ASP A 322 -5.94 18.68 7.84
CA ASP A 322 -6.19 19.38 9.11
C ASP A 322 -7.64 19.31 9.60
N ASN A 323 -8.58 19.00 8.70
CA ASN A 323 -10.01 19.14 9.00
C ASN A 323 -10.75 17.80 9.08
N LEU A 324 -10.10 16.67 8.82
CA LEU A 324 -10.77 15.39 8.68
C LEU A 324 -11.40 14.92 10.02
N THR A 325 -10.72 15.09 11.13
CA THR A 325 -11.24 14.75 12.47
C THR A 325 -12.43 15.62 12.89
N SER A 326 -12.53 16.84 12.35
CA SER A 326 -13.65 17.75 12.61
C SER A 326 -14.97 17.21 12.10
N LEU A 327 -14.96 16.33 11.08
CA LEU A 327 -16.14 15.62 10.58
C LEU A 327 -16.73 14.65 11.62
N PHE A 328 -15.96 14.33 12.65
CA PHE A 328 -16.33 13.47 13.77
C PHE A 328 -16.32 14.25 15.12
N ASN A 329 -16.56 15.57 15.07
CA ASN A 329 -16.63 16.47 16.23
C ASN A 329 -15.32 16.68 17.01
N LEU A 330 -14.17 16.23 16.46
CA LEU A 330 -12.86 16.52 17.04
C LEU A 330 -12.18 17.65 16.26
N LYS A 331 -12.39 18.90 16.73
CA LYS A 331 -11.86 20.12 16.10
C LYS A 331 -10.39 20.36 16.47
N ASN A 332 -9.71 21.16 15.64
CA ASN A 332 -8.33 21.63 15.85
C ASN A 332 -7.29 20.52 15.97
N THR A 333 -7.53 19.36 15.35
CA THR A 333 -6.62 18.23 15.36
C THR A 333 -6.14 17.99 13.94
N SER A 334 -4.86 18.30 13.69
CA SER A 334 -4.19 18.10 12.40
C SER A 334 -3.84 16.62 12.24
N GLY A 335 -3.75 16.21 10.99
CA GLY A 335 -3.21 14.90 10.62
C GLY A 335 -2.35 15.01 9.37
N VAL A 336 -1.32 14.19 9.30
CA VAL A 336 -0.50 13.99 8.12
C VAL A 336 -0.16 12.51 8.02
N GLY A 337 -0.23 11.94 6.82
CA GLY A 337 0.01 10.52 6.65
C GLY A 337 0.42 10.14 5.23
N ILE A 338 0.95 8.95 5.15
CA ILE A 338 1.41 8.32 3.90
C ILE A 338 0.85 6.90 3.77
N SER A 339 0.76 6.43 2.53
CA SER A 339 0.33 5.07 2.20
C SER A 339 1.27 4.46 1.17
N PHE A 340 1.77 3.25 1.44
CA PHE A 340 2.51 2.45 0.46
C PHE A 340 1.54 1.63 -0.38
N GLY A 341 1.71 1.69 -1.70
CA GLY A 341 0.93 0.92 -2.66
C GLY A 341 1.48 -0.50 -2.83
N LEU A 342 1.26 -1.40 -1.87
CA LEU A 342 1.83 -2.76 -1.83
C LEU A 342 1.76 -3.50 -3.18
N ASP A 343 0.60 -3.48 -3.84
CA ASP A 343 0.42 -4.20 -5.11
C ASP A 343 1.26 -3.61 -6.24
N ARG A 344 1.46 -2.30 -6.26
CA ARG A 344 2.28 -1.63 -7.26
C ARG A 344 3.76 -1.81 -6.99
N ILE A 345 4.19 -1.72 -5.73
CA ILE A 345 5.56 -2.06 -5.31
C ILE A 345 5.88 -3.50 -5.69
N TYR A 346 4.97 -4.44 -5.43
CA TYR A 346 5.12 -5.84 -5.81
C TYR A 346 5.31 -6.00 -7.34
N LEU A 347 4.47 -5.36 -8.16
CA LEU A 347 4.56 -5.44 -9.61
C LEU A 347 5.87 -4.85 -10.16
N GLU A 348 6.29 -3.72 -9.63
CA GLU A 348 7.55 -3.07 -9.99
C GLU A 348 8.76 -3.96 -9.64
N MET A 349 8.79 -4.53 -8.42
CA MET A 349 9.85 -5.44 -7.99
C MET A 349 9.86 -6.75 -8.80
N GLU A 350 8.69 -7.26 -9.20
CA GLU A 350 8.58 -8.46 -10.05
C GLU A 350 9.16 -8.19 -11.45
N GLU A 351 8.80 -7.06 -12.04
CA GLU A 351 9.28 -6.67 -13.37
C GLU A 351 10.79 -6.43 -13.39
N LYS A 352 11.31 -5.77 -12.35
CA LYS A 352 12.75 -5.50 -12.18
C LYS A 352 13.55 -6.70 -11.63
N LYS A 353 12.91 -7.82 -11.30
CA LYS A 353 13.53 -9.02 -10.70
C LYS A 353 14.31 -8.71 -9.42
N MET A 354 13.72 -7.89 -8.54
CA MET A 354 14.35 -7.42 -7.31
C MET A 354 14.13 -8.33 -6.10
N PHE A 355 13.29 -9.35 -6.21
CA PHE A 355 13.04 -10.27 -5.11
C PHE A 355 14.23 -11.22 -4.87
N PRO A 356 14.62 -11.49 -3.61
CA PRO A 356 15.57 -12.54 -3.28
C PRO A 356 15.13 -13.92 -3.81
N ASP A 357 16.09 -14.70 -4.31
CA ASP A 357 15.82 -16.00 -4.95
C ASP A 357 15.29 -17.07 -3.97
N ASP A 358 15.58 -16.92 -2.68
CA ASP A 358 15.26 -17.88 -1.63
C ASP A 358 13.87 -17.69 -0.99
N LEU A 359 13.15 -16.63 -1.36
CA LEU A 359 11.79 -16.36 -0.84
C LEU A 359 10.78 -17.47 -1.13
N ASP A 360 10.99 -18.22 -2.22
CA ASP A 360 10.14 -19.32 -2.63
C ASP A 360 10.52 -20.67 -1.97
N ASN A 361 11.50 -20.70 -1.07
CA ASN A 361 11.88 -21.89 -0.34
C ASN A 361 10.88 -22.16 0.80
N HIS A 362 9.87 -22.98 0.49
CA HIS A 362 8.80 -23.26 1.46
C HIS A 362 9.23 -24.20 2.58
N PHE A 363 10.16 -25.10 2.30
CA PHE A 363 10.79 -25.96 3.32
C PHE A 363 12.30 -25.96 3.15
N ASP A 364 13.01 -26.07 4.27
CA ASP A 364 14.44 -26.35 4.26
C ASP A 364 14.68 -27.83 3.96
N ILE A 365 13.81 -28.70 4.48
CA ILE A 365 14.00 -30.15 4.45
C ILE A 365 12.70 -30.86 4.08
N VAL A 366 12.78 -31.79 3.14
CA VAL A 366 11.74 -32.80 2.90
C VAL A 366 12.17 -34.15 3.49
N VAL A 367 11.33 -34.78 4.29
CA VAL A 367 11.57 -36.13 4.82
C VAL A 367 10.86 -37.15 3.94
N ILE A 368 11.65 -38.06 3.38
CA ILE A 368 11.14 -39.14 2.51
C ILE A 368 10.51 -40.21 3.37
N ASN A 369 9.27 -40.56 3.05
CA ASN A 369 8.46 -41.52 3.82
C ASN A 369 8.58 -42.93 3.25
N PHE A 370 9.31 -43.79 3.95
CA PHE A 370 9.41 -45.24 3.67
C PHE A 370 8.38 -46.06 4.43
N GLY A 371 7.60 -45.42 5.32
CA GLY A 371 6.55 -46.03 6.15
C GLY A 371 6.59 -45.50 7.58
N LEU A 372 5.51 -45.78 8.31
CA LEU A 372 5.27 -45.19 9.63
C LEU A 372 6.41 -45.49 10.64
N ASN A 373 6.96 -46.71 10.62
CA ASN A 373 8.03 -47.11 11.55
C ASN A 373 9.29 -46.27 11.37
N TYR A 374 9.65 -45.94 10.14
CA TYR A 374 10.81 -45.07 9.81
C TYR A 374 10.56 -43.65 10.29
N ILE A 375 9.38 -43.13 9.99
CA ILE A 375 9.01 -41.77 10.45
C ILE A 375 8.99 -41.67 11.97
N LYS A 376 8.44 -42.70 12.66
CA LYS A 376 8.43 -42.77 14.14
C LYS A 376 9.85 -42.68 14.72
N LYS A 377 10.83 -43.34 14.10
CA LYS A 377 12.24 -43.29 14.51
C LYS A 377 12.88 -41.95 14.24
N LEU A 378 12.55 -41.27 13.10
CA LEU A 378 13.05 -39.96 12.71
C LEU A 378 12.39 -38.80 13.48
N TYR A 379 11.20 -39.00 14.03
CA TYR A 379 10.38 -37.92 14.56
C TYR A 379 11.06 -37.11 15.68
N PRO A 380 11.83 -37.69 16.62
CA PRO A 380 12.57 -36.90 17.62
C PRO A 380 13.60 -35.97 17.01
N LEU A 381 14.29 -36.42 15.94
CA LEU A 381 15.24 -35.57 15.19
C LEU A 381 14.49 -34.44 14.46
N ILE A 382 13.40 -34.75 13.75
CA ILE A 382 12.57 -33.77 13.05
C ILE A 382 12.06 -32.71 14.02
N ASP A 383 11.56 -33.09 15.18
CA ASP A 383 11.08 -32.18 16.22
C ASP A 383 12.20 -31.27 16.75
N SER A 384 13.38 -31.88 17.01
CA SER A 384 14.56 -31.13 17.43
C SER A 384 14.99 -30.06 16.40
N LEU A 385 15.00 -30.39 15.11
CA LEU A 385 15.35 -29.48 14.04
C LEU A 385 14.31 -28.37 13.88
N ARG A 386 12.99 -28.69 14.00
CA ARG A 386 11.91 -27.69 13.98
C ARG A 386 12.04 -26.70 15.14
N LYS A 387 12.37 -27.18 16.36
CA LYS A 387 12.64 -26.31 17.52
C LYS A 387 13.81 -25.37 17.30
N LYS A 388 14.73 -25.70 16.39
CA LYS A 388 15.85 -24.86 15.96
C LYS A 388 15.51 -24.00 14.72
N GLY A 389 14.25 -23.88 14.36
CA GLY A 389 13.76 -23.01 13.28
C GLY A 389 13.78 -23.61 11.88
N LYS A 390 14.15 -24.89 11.69
CA LYS A 390 14.15 -25.52 10.35
C LYS A 390 12.72 -25.84 9.91
N LYS A 391 12.37 -25.44 8.69
CA LYS A 391 11.06 -25.73 8.06
C LYS A 391 11.11 -27.14 7.46
N ILE A 392 10.38 -28.09 8.05
CA ILE A 392 10.47 -29.50 7.64
C ILE A 392 9.09 -30.01 7.25
N SER A 393 8.99 -30.52 6.02
CA SER A 393 7.82 -31.27 5.53
C SER A 393 8.10 -32.77 5.50
N ILE A 394 7.20 -33.56 6.06
CA ILE A 394 7.22 -35.01 5.92
C ILE A 394 6.28 -35.38 4.78
N TYR A 395 6.75 -36.14 3.79
CA TYR A 395 5.84 -36.59 2.74
C TYR A 395 4.78 -37.54 3.35
N PRO A 396 3.48 -37.29 3.11
CA PRO A 396 2.42 -37.91 3.92
C PRO A 396 2.26 -39.43 3.70
N GLU A 397 2.62 -39.94 2.53
CA GLU A 397 2.35 -41.30 2.12
C GLU A 397 3.63 -42.04 1.71
N LYS A 398 3.68 -43.37 2.00
CA LYS A 398 4.67 -44.26 1.42
C LYS A 398 4.32 -44.45 -0.07
N THR A 399 5.13 -43.90 -0.97
CA THR A 399 4.96 -43.97 -2.42
C THR A 399 6.32 -44.01 -3.13
N LYS A 400 6.33 -44.06 -4.48
CA LYS A 400 7.56 -44.04 -5.28
C LYS A 400 8.44 -42.87 -4.92
N LEU A 401 9.75 -43.09 -4.77
CA LEU A 401 10.73 -42.06 -4.40
C LEU A 401 10.70 -40.85 -5.31
N ASN A 402 10.60 -41.07 -6.63
CA ASN A 402 10.56 -39.97 -7.61
C ASN A 402 9.38 -39.01 -7.36
N LYS A 403 8.23 -39.50 -6.90
CA LYS A 403 7.07 -38.65 -6.56
C LYS A 403 7.38 -37.78 -5.33
N GLN A 404 8.06 -38.37 -4.33
CA GLN A 404 8.42 -37.67 -3.10
C GLN A 404 9.52 -36.62 -3.35
N PHE A 405 10.55 -36.96 -4.13
CA PHE A 405 11.57 -35.98 -4.55
C PHE A 405 10.99 -34.86 -5.40
N SER A 406 10.14 -35.18 -6.38
CA SER A 406 9.46 -34.15 -7.19
C SER A 406 8.60 -33.21 -6.32
N TYR A 407 8.06 -33.69 -5.21
CA TYR A 407 7.39 -32.83 -4.25
C TYR A 407 8.38 -31.88 -3.57
N GLY A 408 9.52 -32.38 -3.09
CA GLY A 408 10.58 -31.55 -2.52
C GLY A 408 11.09 -30.50 -3.51
N ASP A 409 11.34 -30.88 -4.76
CA ASP A 409 11.80 -29.99 -5.83
C ASP A 409 10.78 -28.87 -6.12
N LYS A 410 9.49 -29.22 -6.24
CA LYS A 410 8.42 -28.23 -6.49
C LYS A 410 8.30 -27.16 -5.40
N TYR A 411 8.60 -27.53 -4.16
CA TYR A 411 8.61 -26.63 -3.03
C TYR A 411 10.00 -26.08 -2.70
N LYS A 412 10.99 -26.33 -3.60
CA LYS A 412 12.37 -25.85 -3.48
C LYS A 412 13.03 -26.22 -2.14
N ALA A 413 12.78 -27.46 -1.66
CA ALA A 413 13.47 -27.95 -0.48
C ALA A 413 14.99 -28.02 -0.75
N THR A 414 15.78 -27.50 0.18
CA THR A 414 17.25 -27.50 0.05
C THR A 414 17.81 -28.91 0.27
N TYR A 415 17.22 -29.67 1.20
CA TYR A 415 17.68 -30.99 1.58
C TYR A 415 16.54 -32.01 1.61
N ALA A 416 16.89 -33.28 1.41
CA ALA A 416 16.02 -34.41 1.71
C ALA A 416 16.66 -35.31 2.76
N ILE A 417 15.89 -35.76 3.76
CA ILE A 417 16.27 -36.76 4.75
C ILE A 417 15.64 -38.10 4.36
N LEU A 418 16.48 -39.13 4.24
CA LEU A 418 16.08 -40.49 3.92
C LEU A 418 16.52 -41.44 5.03
N MET A 419 15.67 -42.43 5.32
CA MET A 419 16.00 -43.55 6.15
C MET A 419 15.34 -44.80 5.55
N GLY A 420 16.10 -45.60 4.85
CA GLY A 420 15.68 -46.92 4.39
C GLY A 420 15.95 -48.01 5.44
N GLU A 421 15.83 -49.26 5.06
CA GLU A 421 16.02 -50.41 5.98
C GLU A 421 17.43 -50.53 6.53
N ASN A 422 18.44 -50.30 5.69
CA ASN A 422 19.86 -50.32 6.10
C ASN A 422 20.19 -49.24 7.12
N GLU A 423 19.76 -47.99 6.84
CA GLU A 423 19.94 -46.87 7.74
C GLU A 423 19.19 -47.04 9.05
N PHE A 424 17.98 -47.58 8.97
CA PHE A 424 17.16 -47.90 10.17
C PHE A 424 17.89 -48.82 11.13
N ASN A 425 18.51 -49.90 10.61
CA ASN A 425 19.23 -50.88 11.40
C ASN A 425 20.52 -50.31 12.03
N LYS A 426 21.17 -49.41 11.32
CA LYS A 426 22.44 -48.77 11.77
C LYS A 426 22.21 -47.50 12.62
N ASN A 427 20.98 -47.03 12.81
CA ASN A 427 20.66 -45.71 13.40
C ASN A 427 21.28 -44.52 12.63
N GLU A 428 21.30 -44.60 11.31
CA GLU A 428 21.83 -43.60 10.38
C GLU A 428 20.72 -42.98 9.58
N ILE A 429 21.03 -41.86 8.94
CA ILE A 429 20.21 -41.20 7.91
C ILE A 429 21.08 -40.82 6.73
N ILE A 430 20.47 -40.65 5.58
CA ILE A 430 21.06 -40.02 4.42
C ILE A 430 20.50 -38.59 4.34
N ILE A 431 21.39 -37.62 4.25
CA ILE A 431 21.06 -36.23 3.90
C ILE A 431 21.46 -36.04 2.44
N LYS A 432 20.47 -35.72 1.60
CA LYS A 432 20.69 -35.41 0.20
C LYS A 432 20.49 -33.92 -0.03
N ASN A 433 21.48 -33.26 -0.59
CA ASN A 433 21.35 -31.90 -1.13
C ASN A 433 20.51 -31.98 -2.42
N MET A 434 19.39 -31.27 -2.48
CA MET A 434 18.45 -31.34 -3.62
C MET A 434 18.96 -30.56 -4.83
N LYS A 435 19.89 -29.60 -4.64
CA LYS A 435 20.41 -28.77 -5.71
C LYS A 435 21.47 -29.49 -6.57
N ASP A 436 22.43 -30.16 -5.92
CA ASP A 436 23.56 -30.83 -6.61
C ASP A 436 23.49 -32.35 -6.55
N GLY A 437 22.55 -32.92 -5.79
CA GLY A 437 22.33 -34.34 -5.66
C GLY A 437 23.33 -35.06 -4.76
N THR A 438 24.26 -34.36 -4.13
CA THR A 438 25.24 -34.97 -3.20
C THR A 438 24.56 -35.59 -1.99
N GLN A 439 25.13 -36.68 -1.48
CA GLN A 439 24.58 -37.42 -0.36
C GLN A 439 25.64 -37.64 0.71
N SER A 440 25.26 -37.51 1.96
CA SER A 440 26.09 -37.78 3.13
C SER A 440 25.36 -38.66 4.12
N PHE A 441 26.11 -39.53 4.81
CA PHE A 441 25.57 -40.45 5.82
C PHE A 441 25.92 -39.91 7.20
N HIS A 442 24.94 -39.89 8.09
CA HIS A 442 25.11 -39.39 9.45
C HIS A 442 24.41 -40.25 10.47
N SER A 443 25.04 -40.44 11.62
CA SER A 443 24.37 -41.00 12.77
C SER A 443 23.24 -40.05 13.23
N ILE A 444 22.06 -40.57 13.54
CA ILE A 444 20.92 -39.75 14.01
C ILE A 444 21.31 -38.84 15.18
N LYS A 445 22.23 -39.29 16.05
CA LYS A 445 22.68 -38.56 17.25
C LYS A 445 23.58 -37.38 16.92
N GLU A 446 24.25 -37.40 15.78
CA GLU A 446 25.23 -36.38 15.37
C GLU A 446 24.57 -35.27 14.53
N VAL A 447 23.36 -35.49 14.05
CA VAL A 447 22.65 -34.52 13.20
C VAL A 447 22.17 -33.36 14.04
N ASN A 448 22.63 -32.18 13.65
CA ASN A 448 22.21 -30.92 14.25
C ASN A 448 21.83 -29.88 13.16
N SER A 449 21.38 -28.71 13.57
CA SER A 449 20.92 -27.67 12.63
C SER A 449 22.03 -27.06 11.76
N SER A 450 23.30 -27.28 12.09
CA SER A 450 24.44 -26.73 11.32
C SER A 450 24.73 -27.52 10.03
N LEU A 451 24.12 -28.69 9.86
CA LEU A 451 24.23 -29.49 8.64
C LEU A 451 23.26 -29.05 7.53
N PHE A 452 22.36 -28.09 7.85
CA PHE A 452 21.29 -27.67 6.93
C PHE A 452 21.29 -26.17 6.67
#